data_4afab93c9b1d92fb35d8fd02cc2eb917
#
_entry.id   4afab93c9b1d92fb35d8fd02cc2eb917
#
_cell.length_a   1.000
_cell.length_b   1.000
_cell.length_c   1.000
_cell.angle_alpha   90.00
_cell.angle_beta   90.00
_cell.angle_gamma   90.00
#
_symmetry.space_group_name_H-M   'P 1'
#
loop_
_entity.id
_entity.type
_entity.pdbx_description
1 polymer ?
#
loop_
_entity_poly.entity_id
_entity_poly.type
_entity_poly.pdbx_seq_one_letter_code
_entity_poly.pdbx_strand_id
1 'polypeptide(L)'
;MNKKKMYFFSVVSFLIIIYLIFLFILYNFQRSLLYHPTENNYQGDKLTVEIEKVKILTEDNIELSAWYHKKKSGDYKTILYFHGNAGSLENRIHKINHFNDMEINFLLISWRGFSGNDGKPSEKGLYLDAKSAIKWLSNKGIGEEKIIIYGESLGSGVATEISQNKNFAGVILESPFTSMIDAGKSRYPIFPISLLLKDRYESDKKIKNIKSPILIMHGEADKIVPFRMGKKLYEMANQPKYSYFPKYDDHMMEYNENLINSIKNFIKSLN
;
A
#
# COMPACT_ATOMS: atom_id res chain seq x y z
N MET A 1 18.64 -2.43 53.90
CA MET A 1 18.11 -3.26 52.80
C MET A 1 18.96 -4.53 52.69
N ASN A 2 18.35 -5.72 52.64
CA ASN A 2 19.06 -6.99 52.56
C ASN A 2 19.85 -7.08 51.24
N LYS A 3 21.14 -7.52 51.26
CA LYS A 3 21.99 -7.67 50.05
C LYS A 3 21.30 -8.39 48.88
N LYS A 4 20.47 -9.41 49.18
CA LYS A 4 19.68 -10.12 48.14
C LYS A 4 18.64 -9.21 47.46
N LYS A 5 17.98 -8.33 48.22
CA LYS A 5 17.02 -7.36 47.65
C LYS A 5 17.75 -6.31 46.78
N MET A 6 18.87 -5.83 47.21
CA MET A 6 19.70 -4.86 46.47
C MET A 6 20.17 -5.46 45.14
N TYR A 7 20.69 -6.70 45.16
CA TYR A 7 21.05 -7.42 43.92
C TYR A 7 19.88 -7.62 42.98
N PHE A 8 18.72 -8.04 43.50
CA PHE A 8 17.51 -8.19 42.72
C PHE A 8 17.08 -6.88 42.01
N PHE A 9 17.04 -5.76 42.75
CA PHE A 9 16.75 -4.45 42.18
C PHE A 9 17.74 -4.01 41.12
N SER A 10 19.06 -4.29 41.34
CA SER A 10 20.09 -3.97 40.32
C SER A 10 19.90 -4.75 39.03
N VAL A 11 19.59 -6.05 39.11
CA VAL A 11 19.30 -6.88 37.93
C VAL A 11 18.06 -6.38 37.19
N VAL A 12 16.99 -6.10 37.92
CA VAL A 12 15.72 -5.58 37.31
C VAL A 12 15.98 -4.23 36.64
N SER A 13 16.69 -3.31 37.28
CA SER A 13 17.05 -2.00 36.69
C SER A 13 17.90 -2.17 35.43
N PHE A 14 18.86 -3.07 35.45
CA PHE A 14 19.68 -3.37 34.28
C PHE A 14 18.85 -3.89 33.10
N LEU A 15 17.91 -4.81 33.33
CA LEU A 15 17.01 -5.33 32.29
C LEU A 15 16.09 -4.24 31.72
N ILE A 16 15.60 -3.35 32.60
CA ILE A 16 14.78 -2.20 32.15
C ILE A 16 15.61 -1.27 31.26
N ILE A 17 16.86 -0.98 31.65
CA ILE A 17 17.74 -0.12 30.82
C ILE A 17 18.00 -0.75 29.46
N ILE A 18 18.31 -2.04 29.40
CA ILE A 18 18.44 -2.76 28.09
C ILE A 18 17.19 -2.65 27.26
N TYR A 19 16.03 -2.88 27.85
CA TYR A 19 14.75 -2.77 27.14
C TYR A 19 14.51 -1.36 26.60
N LEU A 20 14.77 -0.33 27.38
CA LEU A 20 14.64 1.07 26.94
C LEU A 20 15.62 1.43 25.82
N ILE A 21 16.88 0.96 25.90
CA ILE A 21 17.85 1.12 24.81
C ILE A 21 17.33 0.43 23.53
N PHE A 22 16.79 -0.77 23.64
CA PHE A 22 16.22 -1.49 22.50
C PHE A 22 15.02 -0.74 21.89
N LEU A 23 14.12 -0.22 22.73
CA LEU A 23 13.00 0.61 22.25
C LEU A 23 13.49 1.88 21.54
N PHE A 24 14.55 2.51 22.05
CA PHE A 24 15.17 3.68 21.43
C PHE A 24 15.75 3.32 20.05
N ILE A 25 16.41 2.20 19.91
CA ILE A 25 16.92 1.70 18.61
C ILE A 25 15.77 1.45 17.66
N LEU A 26 14.74 0.72 18.08
CA LEU A 26 13.55 0.45 17.27
C LEU A 26 12.89 1.75 16.82
N TYR A 27 12.72 2.73 17.70
CA TYR A 27 12.13 4.03 17.38
C TYR A 27 12.90 4.77 16.29
N ASN A 28 14.23 4.70 16.28
CA ASN A 28 15.04 5.39 15.28
C ASN A 28 15.07 4.63 13.94
N PHE A 29 15.12 3.31 13.97
CA PHE A 29 15.30 2.47 12.78
C PHE A 29 14.00 1.86 12.24
N GLN A 30 12.83 2.16 12.82
CA GLN A 30 11.55 1.56 12.42
C GLN A 30 11.21 1.70 10.93
N ARG A 31 11.62 2.80 10.29
CA ARG A 31 11.39 2.99 8.85
C ARG A 31 12.20 2.04 8.00
N SER A 32 13.45 1.74 8.39
CA SER A 32 14.25 0.71 7.72
C SER A 32 13.70 -0.70 7.93
N LEU A 33 12.92 -0.91 9.00
CA LEU A 33 12.23 -2.17 9.26
C LEU A 33 10.87 -2.26 8.52
N LEU A 34 10.30 -1.13 8.13
CA LEU A 34 9.01 -1.07 7.43
C LEU A 34 9.18 -1.02 5.92
N TYR A 35 10.09 -0.22 5.41
CA TYR A 35 10.29 0.02 3.99
C TYR A 35 11.53 -0.73 3.49
N HIS A 36 11.34 -1.56 2.48
CA HIS A 36 12.39 -2.44 1.92
C HIS A 36 12.59 -2.17 0.43
N PRO A 37 13.09 -0.98 0.05
CA PRO A 37 13.38 -0.69 -1.35
C PRO A 37 14.49 -1.60 -1.88
N THR A 38 14.40 -1.96 -3.15
CA THR A 38 15.47 -2.63 -3.88
C THR A 38 15.92 -1.77 -5.06
N GLU A 39 17.21 -1.77 -5.34
CA GLU A 39 17.82 -1.15 -6.52
C GLU A 39 17.74 -2.09 -7.74
N ASN A 40 16.55 -2.60 -8.02
CA ASN A 40 16.37 -3.47 -9.19
C ASN A 40 16.28 -2.65 -10.46
N ASN A 41 16.57 -3.31 -11.60
CA ASN A 41 16.22 -2.77 -12.89
C ASN A 41 14.71 -2.46 -12.95
N TYR A 42 14.35 -1.27 -13.36
CA TYR A 42 12.95 -0.81 -13.49
C TYR A 42 12.64 -0.38 -14.95
N GLN A 43 13.29 -1.04 -15.91
CA GLN A 43 13.12 -0.74 -17.31
C GLN A 43 11.82 -1.29 -17.91
N GLY A 44 11.23 -2.30 -17.30
CA GLY A 44 9.99 -2.90 -17.78
C GLY A 44 10.18 -3.84 -18.98
N ASP A 45 11.38 -4.37 -19.17
CA ASP A 45 11.74 -5.20 -20.34
C ASP A 45 10.91 -6.50 -20.43
N LYS A 46 10.34 -6.97 -19.31
CA LYS A 46 9.50 -8.18 -19.24
C LYS A 46 8.00 -7.88 -19.29
N LEU A 47 7.61 -6.65 -19.51
CA LEU A 47 6.20 -6.30 -19.70
C LEU A 47 5.72 -6.76 -21.08
N THR A 48 4.51 -7.31 -21.09
CA THR A 48 3.81 -7.69 -22.34
C THR A 48 3.00 -6.53 -22.92
N VAL A 49 2.96 -5.41 -22.23
CA VAL A 49 2.28 -4.17 -22.64
C VAL A 49 3.30 -3.09 -22.96
N GLU A 50 2.98 -2.26 -23.95
CA GLU A 50 3.76 -1.06 -24.26
C GLU A 50 3.58 -0.01 -23.15
N ILE A 51 4.67 0.51 -22.62
CA ILE A 51 4.68 1.52 -21.56
C ILE A 51 5.46 2.77 -21.96
N GLU A 52 5.00 3.92 -21.49
CA GLU A 52 5.77 5.16 -21.42
C GLU A 52 6.44 5.23 -20.03
N LYS A 53 7.77 5.33 -20.00
CA LYS A 53 8.52 5.60 -18.76
C LYS A 53 8.41 7.09 -18.46
N VAL A 54 7.77 7.44 -17.39
CA VAL A 54 7.52 8.84 -17.04
C VAL A 54 8.16 9.21 -15.71
N LYS A 55 8.42 10.50 -15.54
CA LYS A 55 8.88 11.10 -14.30
C LYS A 55 7.81 12.03 -13.76
N ILE A 56 7.54 11.91 -12.46
CA ILE A 56 6.53 12.69 -11.76
C ILE A 56 7.22 13.51 -10.68
N LEU A 57 7.20 14.83 -10.82
CA LEU A 57 7.77 15.73 -9.83
C LEU A 57 6.77 15.95 -8.69
N THR A 58 7.20 15.68 -7.46
CA THR A 58 6.40 15.91 -6.25
C THR A 58 6.45 17.38 -5.81
N GLU A 59 5.52 17.79 -4.93
CA GLU A 59 5.48 19.15 -4.39
C GLU A 59 6.73 19.52 -3.58
N ASP A 60 7.42 18.52 -3.03
CA ASP A 60 8.67 18.66 -2.27
C ASP A 60 9.91 18.34 -3.15
N ASN A 61 9.79 18.47 -4.48
CA ASN A 61 10.86 18.38 -5.46
C ASN A 61 11.57 17.00 -5.55
N ILE A 62 10.87 15.92 -5.32
CA ILE A 62 11.36 14.57 -5.58
C ILE A 62 10.82 14.09 -6.92
N GLU A 63 11.69 13.54 -7.77
CA GLU A 63 11.30 12.98 -9.05
C GLU A 63 11.04 11.47 -8.90
N LEU A 64 9.79 11.04 -9.16
CA LEU A 64 9.39 9.65 -9.07
C LEU A 64 9.38 8.99 -10.44
N SER A 65 9.96 7.81 -10.54
CA SER A 65 9.84 6.93 -11.71
C SER A 65 8.46 6.27 -11.73
N ALA A 66 7.86 6.23 -12.92
CA ALA A 66 6.56 5.57 -13.10
C ALA A 66 6.46 4.93 -14.49
N TRP A 67 5.59 3.94 -14.61
CA TRP A 67 5.18 3.33 -15.88
C TRP A 67 3.75 3.72 -16.20
N TYR A 68 3.57 4.36 -17.36
CA TYR A 68 2.26 4.74 -17.86
C TYR A 68 1.92 3.93 -19.10
N HIS A 69 0.72 3.35 -19.12
CA HIS A 69 0.14 2.70 -20.28
C HIS A 69 -1.17 3.34 -20.63
N LYS A 70 -1.33 3.73 -21.89
CA LYS A 70 -2.59 4.20 -22.46
C LYS A 70 -2.93 3.38 -23.69
N LYS A 71 -4.09 2.78 -23.73
CA LYS A 71 -4.59 2.08 -24.91
C LYS A 71 -4.78 3.06 -26.07
N LYS A 72 -4.51 2.59 -27.28
CA LYS A 72 -4.54 3.41 -28.53
C LYS A 72 -5.92 3.93 -28.88
N SER A 73 -7.00 3.21 -28.49
CA SER A 73 -8.38 3.59 -28.79
C SER A 73 -9.28 3.25 -27.61
N GLY A 74 -10.36 4.02 -27.42
CA GLY A 74 -11.34 3.85 -26.37
C GLY A 74 -11.19 4.85 -25.23
N ASP A 75 -12.28 5.11 -24.51
CA ASP A 75 -12.33 5.99 -23.34
C ASP A 75 -12.34 5.12 -22.08
N TYR A 76 -11.17 4.56 -21.76
CA TYR A 76 -11.01 3.64 -20.65
C TYR A 76 -10.62 4.35 -19.35
N LYS A 77 -11.07 3.80 -18.23
CA LYS A 77 -10.61 4.21 -16.89
C LYS A 77 -9.11 3.92 -16.73
N THR A 78 -8.48 4.62 -15.82
CA THR A 78 -7.04 4.49 -15.53
C THR A 78 -6.84 3.96 -14.12
N ILE A 79 -6.20 2.81 -13.95
CA ILE A 79 -5.73 2.35 -12.65
C ILE A 79 -4.50 3.17 -12.25
N LEU A 80 -4.58 3.87 -11.11
CA LEU A 80 -3.43 4.44 -10.42
C LEU A 80 -2.99 3.45 -9.33
N TYR A 81 -1.85 2.79 -9.56
CA TYR A 81 -1.39 1.68 -8.76
C TYR A 81 -0.31 2.10 -7.76
N PHE A 82 -0.53 1.77 -6.50
CA PHE A 82 0.33 2.01 -5.34
C PHE A 82 0.86 0.68 -4.80
N HIS A 83 2.14 0.42 -4.99
CA HIS A 83 2.76 -0.85 -4.61
C HIS A 83 3.00 -1.00 -3.10
N GLY A 84 3.30 -2.21 -2.68
CA GLY A 84 3.60 -2.57 -1.29
C GLY A 84 4.93 -1.99 -0.76
N ASN A 85 5.33 -2.45 0.44
CA ASN A 85 6.48 -1.91 1.17
C ASN A 85 7.85 -2.44 0.73
N ALA A 86 7.90 -3.32 -0.25
CA ALA A 86 9.14 -3.98 -0.68
C ALA A 86 9.28 -4.01 -2.20
N GLY A 87 10.53 -4.10 -2.65
CA GLY A 87 10.87 -4.30 -4.06
C GLY A 87 10.96 -3.01 -4.87
N SER A 88 10.58 -3.13 -6.15
CA SER A 88 10.60 -2.06 -7.15
C SER A 88 9.42 -2.24 -8.11
N LEU A 89 9.35 -1.43 -9.16
CA LEU A 89 8.37 -1.59 -10.25
C LEU A 89 8.46 -2.98 -10.90
N GLU A 90 9.67 -3.50 -11.13
CA GLU A 90 9.91 -4.82 -11.74
C GLU A 90 9.22 -5.97 -11.01
N ASN A 91 9.09 -5.88 -9.69
CA ASN A 91 8.42 -6.91 -8.89
C ASN A 91 6.90 -6.98 -9.14
N ARG A 92 6.33 -6.02 -9.89
CA ARG A 92 4.88 -5.95 -10.20
C ARG A 92 4.57 -6.37 -11.64
N ILE A 93 5.58 -6.72 -12.44
CA ILE A 93 5.39 -7.10 -13.84
C ILE A 93 4.39 -8.25 -13.98
N HIS A 94 4.46 -9.27 -13.12
CA HIS A 94 3.54 -10.40 -13.17
C HIS A 94 2.07 -9.98 -13.00
N LYS A 95 1.78 -8.96 -12.18
CA LYS A 95 0.44 -8.40 -11.98
C LYS A 95 0.02 -7.51 -13.16
N ILE A 96 0.93 -6.63 -13.58
CA ILE A 96 0.67 -5.64 -14.63
C ILE A 96 0.43 -6.32 -15.99
N ASN A 97 1.10 -7.42 -16.27
CA ASN A 97 0.87 -8.17 -17.51
C ASN A 97 -0.58 -8.64 -17.65
N HIS A 98 -1.29 -8.93 -16.56
CA HIS A 98 -2.71 -9.25 -16.59
C HIS A 98 -3.62 -8.05 -16.94
N PHE A 99 -3.13 -6.82 -16.78
CA PHE A 99 -3.89 -5.62 -17.18
C PHE A 99 -3.93 -5.42 -18.69
N ASN A 100 -3.03 -6.08 -19.44
CA ASN A 100 -3.03 -6.02 -20.91
C ASN A 100 -4.38 -6.45 -21.51
N ASP A 101 -4.99 -7.49 -20.96
CA ASP A 101 -6.25 -8.07 -21.44
C ASP A 101 -7.49 -7.40 -20.83
N MET A 102 -7.30 -6.31 -20.11
CA MET A 102 -8.37 -5.51 -19.54
C MET A 102 -8.58 -4.22 -20.36
N GLU A 103 -9.79 -3.73 -20.39
CA GLU A 103 -10.16 -2.45 -21.02
C GLU A 103 -9.85 -1.29 -20.07
N ILE A 104 -8.57 -1.11 -19.74
CA ILE A 104 -8.08 -0.08 -18.81
C ILE A 104 -6.74 0.49 -19.26
N ASN A 105 -6.46 1.71 -18.83
CA ASN A 105 -5.13 2.29 -18.78
C ASN A 105 -4.53 2.09 -17.38
N PHE A 106 -3.23 2.29 -17.20
CA PHE A 106 -2.65 2.31 -15.86
C PHE A 106 -1.49 3.30 -15.72
N LEU A 107 -1.32 3.78 -14.51
CA LEU A 107 -0.13 4.48 -14.02
C LEU A 107 0.37 3.74 -12.78
N LEU A 108 1.50 3.09 -12.87
CA LEU A 108 2.20 2.47 -11.75
C LEU A 108 3.34 3.39 -11.31
N ILE A 109 3.25 3.98 -10.13
CA ILE A 109 4.33 4.81 -9.59
C ILE A 109 5.25 4.00 -8.67
N SER A 110 6.52 4.37 -8.61
CA SER A 110 7.43 3.94 -7.56
C SER A 110 7.55 5.01 -6.49
N TRP A 111 7.53 4.60 -5.24
CA TRP A 111 7.64 5.51 -4.10
C TRP A 111 9.02 6.20 -4.03
N ARG A 112 9.10 7.36 -3.36
CA ARG A 112 10.37 7.94 -2.95
C ARG A 112 11.25 6.92 -2.23
N GLY A 113 12.53 6.88 -2.54
CA GLY A 113 13.49 5.90 -2.02
C GLY A 113 13.40 4.50 -2.63
N PHE A 114 12.46 4.23 -3.56
CA PHE A 114 12.33 2.97 -4.28
C PHE A 114 12.71 3.12 -5.75
N SER A 115 13.12 2.06 -6.41
CA SER A 115 13.49 2.04 -7.85
C SER A 115 14.49 3.14 -8.26
N GLY A 116 15.43 3.46 -7.37
CA GLY A 116 16.42 4.52 -7.60
C GLY A 116 15.89 5.95 -7.45
N ASN A 117 14.66 6.16 -7.01
CA ASN A 117 14.14 7.49 -6.69
C ASN A 117 14.82 8.05 -5.44
N ASP A 118 15.05 9.36 -5.44
CA ASP A 118 15.54 10.09 -4.28
C ASP A 118 14.55 10.07 -3.10
N GLY A 119 15.03 10.56 -1.95
CA GLY A 119 14.24 10.73 -0.75
C GLY A 119 14.20 9.51 0.15
N LYS A 120 13.47 9.64 1.27
CA LYS A 120 13.28 8.57 2.25
C LYS A 120 11.77 8.34 2.46
N PRO A 121 11.32 7.08 2.38
CA PRO A 121 9.90 6.77 2.52
C PRO A 121 9.41 7.08 3.95
N SER A 122 8.18 7.58 4.01
CA SER A 122 7.42 7.84 5.22
C SER A 122 5.95 7.94 4.87
N GLU A 123 5.04 7.74 5.83
CA GLU A 123 3.60 7.87 5.61
C GLU A 123 3.24 9.19 4.92
N LYS A 124 3.71 10.32 5.48
CA LYS A 124 3.48 11.64 4.90
C LYS A 124 4.10 11.80 3.51
N GLY A 125 5.30 11.25 3.30
CA GLY A 125 5.99 11.31 2.01
C GLY A 125 5.24 10.54 0.93
N LEU A 126 4.78 9.31 1.23
CA LEU A 126 4.01 8.50 0.28
C LEU A 126 2.66 9.14 -0.07
N TYR A 127 2.04 9.88 0.86
CA TYR A 127 0.84 10.66 0.55
C TYR A 127 1.11 11.81 -0.43
N LEU A 128 2.27 12.48 -0.33
CA LEU A 128 2.71 13.48 -1.31
C LEU A 128 2.97 12.85 -2.69
N ASP A 129 3.62 11.69 -2.72
CA ASP A 129 3.87 10.93 -3.94
C ASP A 129 2.56 10.61 -4.66
N ALA A 130 1.58 10.07 -3.93
CA ALA A 130 0.27 9.72 -4.45
C ALA A 130 -0.50 10.94 -4.99
N LYS A 131 -0.50 12.06 -4.25
CA LYS A 131 -1.12 13.32 -4.70
C LYS A 131 -0.49 13.84 -5.98
N SER A 132 0.83 13.74 -6.10
CA SER A 132 1.55 14.17 -7.30
C SER A 132 1.22 13.31 -8.52
N ALA A 133 1.01 12.00 -8.31
CA ALA A 133 0.55 11.10 -9.38
C ALA A 133 -0.87 11.44 -9.86
N ILE A 134 -1.79 11.77 -8.93
CA ILE A 134 -3.14 12.23 -9.28
C ILE A 134 -3.06 13.54 -10.08
N LYS A 135 -2.25 14.49 -9.62
CA LYS A 135 -2.04 15.77 -10.33
C LYS A 135 -1.46 15.55 -11.74
N TRP A 136 -0.52 14.61 -11.88
CA TRP A 136 0.03 14.25 -13.18
C TRP A 136 -1.05 13.71 -14.13
N LEU A 137 -1.92 12.80 -13.67
CA LEU A 137 -3.06 12.30 -14.45
C LEU A 137 -4.04 13.42 -14.81
N SER A 138 -4.35 14.31 -13.87
CA SER A 138 -5.19 15.48 -14.12
C SER A 138 -4.62 16.39 -15.22
N ASN A 139 -3.31 16.62 -15.22
CA ASN A 139 -2.62 17.39 -16.26
C ASN A 139 -2.65 16.70 -17.65
N LYS A 140 -2.88 15.38 -17.70
CA LYS A 140 -3.11 14.61 -18.92
C LYS A 140 -4.62 14.59 -19.32
N GLY A 141 -5.46 15.34 -18.62
CA GLY A 141 -6.91 15.41 -18.88
C GLY A 141 -7.72 14.25 -18.31
N ILE A 142 -7.15 13.47 -17.37
CA ILE A 142 -7.82 12.34 -16.72
C ILE A 142 -8.36 12.82 -15.38
N GLY A 143 -9.69 13.01 -15.28
CA GLY A 143 -10.38 13.43 -14.06
C GLY A 143 -10.49 12.31 -13.02
N GLU A 144 -10.81 12.69 -11.77
CA GLU A 144 -10.96 11.74 -10.65
C GLU A 144 -11.97 10.63 -10.99
N GLU A 145 -13.06 10.96 -11.68
CA GLU A 145 -14.14 10.05 -12.09
C GLU A 145 -13.71 8.97 -13.10
N LYS A 146 -12.50 9.12 -13.68
CA LYS A 146 -11.88 8.12 -14.58
C LYS A 146 -10.74 7.37 -13.93
N ILE A 147 -10.39 7.69 -12.68
CA ILE A 147 -9.29 7.05 -11.95
C ILE A 147 -9.82 5.97 -11.02
N ILE A 148 -9.26 4.77 -11.11
CA ILE A 148 -9.42 3.68 -10.14
C ILE A 148 -8.15 3.67 -9.28
N ILE A 149 -8.29 3.92 -7.99
CA ILE A 149 -7.18 3.85 -7.06
C ILE A 149 -6.94 2.39 -6.68
N TYR A 150 -5.73 1.90 -6.89
CA TYR A 150 -5.35 0.53 -6.50
C TYR A 150 -4.22 0.57 -5.48
N GLY A 151 -4.43 0.01 -4.31
CA GLY A 151 -3.41 -0.08 -3.26
C GLY A 151 -3.10 -1.53 -2.84
N GLU A 152 -1.84 -1.94 -3.00
CA GLU A 152 -1.33 -3.24 -2.57
C GLU A 152 -0.66 -3.11 -1.20
N SER A 153 -1.06 -3.91 -0.21
CA SER A 153 -0.42 -3.98 1.11
C SER A 153 -0.18 -2.58 1.69
N LEU A 154 1.05 -2.12 1.87
CA LEU A 154 1.38 -0.75 2.29
C LEU A 154 0.64 0.30 1.45
N GLY A 155 0.61 0.12 0.13
CA GLY A 155 -0.10 1.00 -0.80
C GLY A 155 -1.60 1.11 -0.51
N SER A 156 -2.21 0.10 0.14
CA SER A 156 -3.62 0.16 0.56
C SER A 156 -3.88 1.25 1.60
N GLY A 157 -2.91 1.49 2.50
CA GLY A 157 -2.98 2.59 3.47
C GLY A 157 -2.92 3.96 2.79
N VAL A 158 -2.09 4.10 1.74
CA VAL A 158 -2.03 5.31 0.92
C VAL A 158 -3.32 5.47 0.12
N ALA A 159 -3.78 4.41 -0.55
CA ALA A 159 -5.03 4.41 -1.31
C ALA A 159 -6.22 4.85 -0.44
N THR A 160 -6.31 4.34 0.79
CA THR A 160 -7.36 4.71 1.74
C THR A 160 -7.27 6.20 2.13
N GLU A 161 -6.07 6.72 2.38
CA GLU A 161 -5.88 8.14 2.72
C GLU A 161 -6.36 9.07 1.62
N ILE A 162 -5.88 8.87 0.39
CA ILE A 162 -6.14 9.79 -0.72
C ILE A 162 -7.56 9.69 -1.27
N SER A 163 -8.27 8.59 -0.98
CA SER A 163 -9.64 8.36 -1.47
C SER A 163 -10.71 8.99 -0.57
N GLN A 164 -10.33 9.52 0.60
CA GLN A 164 -11.29 10.15 1.51
C GLN A 164 -11.96 11.37 0.86
N ASN A 165 -13.30 11.39 0.88
CA ASN A 165 -14.12 12.49 0.37
C ASN A 165 -13.83 12.88 -1.10
N LYS A 166 -13.40 11.89 -1.90
CA LYS A 166 -13.11 12.01 -3.32
C LYS A 166 -14.12 11.22 -4.15
N ASN A 167 -14.23 11.58 -5.44
CA ASN A 167 -15.14 10.95 -6.38
C ASN A 167 -14.37 10.14 -7.44
N PHE A 168 -13.44 9.29 -6.98
CA PHE A 168 -12.76 8.36 -7.89
C PHE A 168 -13.76 7.36 -8.50
N ALA A 169 -13.45 6.85 -9.69
CA ALA A 169 -14.27 5.82 -10.33
C ALA A 169 -14.44 4.59 -9.43
N GLY A 170 -13.39 4.20 -8.72
CA GLY A 170 -13.42 3.10 -7.77
C GLY A 170 -12.14 3.01 -6.96
N VAL A 171 -12.15 2.15 -5.94
CA VAL A 171 -10.99 1.85 -5.09
C VAL A 171 -10.81 0.35 -4.99
N ILE A 172 -9.60 -0.15 -5.20
CA ILE A 172 -9.21 -1.55 -5.00
C ILE A 172 -8.15 -1.61 -3.91
N LEU A 173 -8.41 -2.40 -2.88
CA LEU A 173 -7.46 -2.64 -1.80
C LEU A 173 -7.08 -4.12 -1.77
N GLU A 174 -5.82 -4.43 -2.04
CA GLU A 174 -5.26 -5.78 -2.01
C GLU A 174 -4.46 -6.00 -0.73
N SER A 175 -4.77 -7.06 0.01
CA SER A 175 -4.15 -7.43 1.29
C SER A 175 -4.05 -6.23 2.26
N PRO A 176 -5.16 -5.47 2.47
CA PRO A 176 -5.13 -4.26 3.26
C PRO A 176 -5.08 -4.54 4.76
N PHE A 177 -4.59 -3.56 5.51
CA PHE A 177 -4.53 -3.58 6.98
C PHE A 177 -5.37 -2.45 7.60
N THR A 178 -5.87 -2.68 8.82
CA THR A 178 -6.64 -1.68 9.58
C THR A 178 -5.77 -0.49 9.98
N SER A 179 -4.54 -0.76 10.45
CA SER A 179 -3.50 0.22 10.72
C SER A 179 -2.15 -0.48 10.86
N MET A 180 -1.04 0.25 10.66
CA MET A 180 0.29 -0.28 10.99
C MET A 180 0.44 -0.53 12.49
N ILE A 181 -0.34 0.15 13.34
CA ILE A 181 -0.38 -0.13 14.77
C ILE A 181 -0.92 -1.54 15.01
N ASP A 182 -2.05 -1.90 14.40
CA ASP A 182 -2.67 -3.22 14.57
C ASP A 182 -1.80 -4.33 13.97
N ALA A 183 -1.22 -4.09 12.79
CA ALA A 183 -0.28 -5.02 12.15
C ALA A 183 0.96 -5.24 13.04
N GLY A 184 1.54 -4.17 13.56
CA GLY A 184 2.68 -4.22 14.47
C GLY A 184 2.37 -4.94 15.78
N LYS A 185 1.22 -4.67 16.40
CA LYS A 185 0.77 -5.38 17.62
C LYS A 185 0.56 -6.88 17.37
N SER A 186 0.04 -7.25 16.21
CA SER A 186 -0.13 -8.68 15.86
C SER A 186 1.20 -9.41 15.74
N ARG A 187 2.23 -8.73 15.25
CA ARG A 187 3.56 -9.31 15.01
C ARG A 187 4.49 -9.21 16.22
N TYR A 188 4.36 -8.14 16.99
CA TYR A 188 5.28 -7.76 18.07
C TYR A 188 4.52 -7.36 19.34
N PRO A 189 3.77 -8.29 19.98
CA PRO A 189 2.84 -7.97 21.06
C PRO A 189 3.51 -7.45 22.34
N ILE A 190 4.82 -7.71 22.54
CA ILE A 190 5.56 -7.30 23.73
C ILE A 190 6.04 -5.83 23.68
N PHE A 191 5.90 -5.17 22.52
CA PHE A 191 6.32 -3.79 22.36
C PHE A 191 5.14 -2.81 22.42
N PRO A 192 5.34 -1.60 22.97
CA PRO A 192 4.31 -0.56 23.01
C PRO A 192 4.16 0.13 21.64
N ILE A 193 3.77 -0.64 20.61
CA ILE A 193 3.71 -0.22 19.21
C ILE A 193 2.96 1.11 19.02
N SER A 194 1.84 1.29 19.72
CA SER A 194 1.02 2.52 19.62
C SER A 194 1.75 3.79 20.07
N LEU A 195 2.77 3.67 20.93
CA LEU A 195 3.59 4.80 21.39
C LEU A 195 4.80 5.03 20.49
N LEU A 196 5.36 3.97 19.91
CA LEU A 196 6.59 4.02 19.15
C LEU A 196 6.41 4.38 17.69
N LEU A 197 5.29 3.93 17.07
CA LEU A 197 5.16 3.95 15.62
C LEU A 197 4.93 5.37 15.07
N LYS A 198 5.81 5.79 14.15
CA LYS A 198 5.76 7.08 13.45
C LYS A 198 4.78 7.07 12.29
N ASP A 199 4.85 6.01 11.48
CA ASP A 199 4.05 5.85 10.27
C ASP A 199 2.90 4.86 10.56
N ARG A 200 1.69 5.38 10.73
CA ARG A 200 0.56 4.64 11.33
C ARG A 200 -0.44 4.09 10.32
N TYR A 201 -0.66 4.78 9.19
CA TYR A 201 -1.59 4.39 8.13
C TYR A 201 -2.93 3.90 8.69
N GLU A 202 -3.62 4.72 9.48
CA GLU A 202 -4.84 4.35 10.21
C GLU A 202 -6.04 4.24 9.26
N SER A 203 -6.08 3.16 8.44
CA SER A 203 -7.11 2.92 7.42
C SER A 203 -8.50 2.74 8.02
N ASP A 204 -8.61 2.13 9.20
CA ASP A 204 -9.88 1.92 9.90
C ASP A 204 -10.57 3.23 10.30
N LYS A 205 -9.81 4.29 10.55
CA LYS A 205 -10.38 5.62 10.83
C LYS A 205 -10.85 6.36 9.57
N LYS A 206 -10.41 5.93 8.39
CA LYS A 206 -10.54 6.65 7.12
C LYS A 206 -11.51 5.97 6.16
N ILE A 207 -11.63 4.65 6.21
CA ILE A 207 -12.37 3.85 5.22
C ILE A 207 -13.84 4.30 5.06
N LYS A 208 -14.49 4.77 6.12
CA LYS A 208 -15.87 5.29 6.10
C LYS A 208 -16.02 6.61 5.34
N ASN A 209 -14.91 7.31 5.09
CA ASN A 209 -14.90 8.56 4.34
C ASN A 209 -14.75 8.32 2.82
N ILE A 210 -14.52 7.07 2.39
CA ILE A 210 -14.48 6.69 0.97
C ILE A 210 -15.91 6.56 0.48
N LYS A 211 -16.26 7.35 -0.54
CA LYS A 211 -17.59 7.36 -1.17
C LYS A 211 -17.65 6.56 -2.46
N SER A 212 -16.49 6.35 -3.08
CA SER A 212 -16.35 5.58 -4.32
C SER A 212 -16.67 4.10 -4.09
N PRO A 213 -17.18 3.37 -5.10
CA PRO A 213 -17.25 1.91 -5.06
C PRO A 213 -15.91 1.30 -4.66
N ILE A 214 -15.93 0.25 -3.83
CA ILE A 214 -14.70 -0.34 -3.31
C ILE A 214 -14.69 -1.86 -3.46
N LEU A 215 -13.56 -2.41 -3.95
CA LEU A 215 -13.25 -3.84 -3.94
C LEU A 215 -12.14 -4.10 -2.92
N ILE A 216 -12.37 -5.00 -1.97
CA ILE A 216 -11.35 -5.45 -1.02
C ILE A 216 -11.02 -6.92 -1.31
N MET A 217 -9.75 -7.18 -1.59
CA MET A 217 -9.22 -8.51 -1.87
C MET A 217 -8.21 -8.90 -0.79
N HIS A 218 -8.33 -10.12 -0.22
CA HIS A 218 -7.44 -10.55 0.85
C HIS A 218 -7.45 -12.07 0.98
N GLY A 219 -6.28 -12.71 0.94
CA GLY A 219 -6.16 -14.14 1.17
C GLY A 219 -6.44 -14.53 2.62
N GLU A 220 -7.29 -15.54 2.85
CA GLU A 220 -7.61 -15.98 4.22
C GLU A 220 -6.42 -16.63 4.94
N ALA A 221 -5.43 -17.14 4.18
CA ALA A 221 -4.20 -17.73 4.71
C ALA A 221 -3.07 -16.72 4.92
N ASP A 222 -3.31 -15.40 4.77
CA ASP A 222 -2.31 -14.36 4.95
C ASP A 222 -1.72 -14.34 6.38
N LYS A 223 -0.40 -14.62 6.45
CA LYS A 223 0.38 -14.65 7.70
C LYS A 223 1.16 -13.37 7.96
N ILE A 224 1.18 -12.43 7.01
CA ILE A 224 1.89 -11.15 7.12
C ILE A 224 0.94 -10.08 7.64
N VAL A 225 -0.19 -9.89 6.96
CA VAL A 225 -1.30 -9.03 7.38
C VAL A 225 -2.50 -9.93 7.67
N PRO A 226 -2.85 -10.17 8.94
CA PRO A 226 -3.95 -11.09 9.27
C PRO A 226 -5.25 -10.76 8.53
N PHE A 227 -5.84 -11.76 7.87
CA PHE A 227 -7.09 -11.65 7.10
C PHE A 227 -8.21 -10.87 7.81
N ARG A 228 -8.33 -11.02 9.14
CA ARG A 228 -9.31 -10.27 9.94
C ARG A 228 -9.26 -8.76 9.73
N MET A 229 -8.10 -8.21 9.31
CA MET A 229 -7.94 -6.78 9.08
C MET A 229 -8.64 -6.35 7.78
N GLY A 230 -8.42 -7.06 6.68
CA GLY A 230 -9.13 -6.82 5.42
C GLY A 230 -10.63 -7.04 5.56
N LYS A 231 -11.04 -8.11 6.25
CA LYS A 231 -12.45 -8.38 6.56
C LYS A 231 -13.09 -7.23 7.35
N LYS A 232 -12.40 -6.74 8.40
CA LYS A 232 -12.87 -5.60 9.19
C LYS A 232 -13.02 -4.33 8.34
N LEU A 233 -12.06 -4.03 7.46
CA LEU A 233 -12.17 -2.89 6.55
C LEU A 233 -13.35 -3.04 5.58
N TYR A 234 -13.58 -4.26 5.06
CA TYR A 234 -14.75 -4.54 4.23
C TYR A 234 -16.06 -4.28 4.99
N GLU A 235 -16.16 -4.76 6.23
CA GLU A 235 -17.35 -4.54 7.06
C GLU A 235 -17.62 -3.05 7.29
N MET A 236 -16.57 -2.25 7.50
CA MET A 236 -16.63 -0.81 7.77
C MET A 236 -16.84 0.06 6.53
N ALA A 237 -16.49 -0.42 5.34
CA ALA A 237 -16.60 0.32 4.09
C ALA A 237 -18.04 0.62 3.71
N ASN A 238 -18.27 1.77 3.03
CA ASN A 238 -19.57 2.15 2.49
C ASN A 238 -19.97 1.30 1.28
N GLN A 239 -21.26 1.27 0.97
CA GLN A 239 -21.78 0.73 -0.28
C GLN A 239 -21.55 1.72 -1.45
N PRO A 240 -21.39 1.24 -2.70
CA PRO A 240 -21.30 -0.17 -3.07
C PRO A 240 -19.91 -0.75 -2.75
N LYS A 241 -19.88 -1.95 -2.16
CA LYS A 241 -18.65 -2.65 -1.79
C LYS A 241 -18.66 -4.10 -2.25
N TYR A 242 -17.49 -4.57 -2.66
CA TYR A 242 -17.25 -5.91 -3.19
C TYR A 242 -16.09 -6.54 -2.43
N SER A 243 -16.04 -7.87 -2.41
CA SER A 243 -14.93 -8.60 -1.80
C SER A 243 -14.50 -9.80 -2.62
N TYR A 244 -13.21 -10.13 -2.53
CA TYR A 244 -12.64 -11.38 -3.01
C TYR A 244 -11.72 -11.94 -1.92
N PHE A 245 -12.16 -13.01 -1.25
CA PHE A 245 -11.48 -13.62 -0.10
C PHE A 245 -11.18 -15.10 -0.40
N PRO A 246 -10.09 -15.38 -1.14
CA PRO A 246 -9.72 -16.77 -1.45
C PRO A 246 -9.14 -17.47 -0.22
N LYS A 247 -9.64 -18.69 0.05
CA LYS A 247 -9.36 -19.46 1.27
C LYS A 247 -7.89 -19.82 1.46
N TYR A 248 -7.18 -20.06 0.37
CA TYR A 248 -5.83 -20.63 0.42
C TYR A 248 -4.72 -19.66 0.05
N ASP A 249 -5.07 -18.47 -0.43
CA ASP A 249 -4.10 -17.47 -0.80
C ASP A 249 -3.45 -16.84 0.44
N ASP A 250 -2.16 -16.58 0.31
CA ASP A 250 -1.39 -15.83 1.30
C ASP A 250 -1.38 -14.31 1.00
N HIS A 251 -0.41 -13.58 1.59
CA HIS A 251 -0.28 -12.15 1.43
C HIS A 251 -0.09 -11.68 -0.02
N MET A 252 0.60 -12.46 -0.83
CA MET A 252 0.93 -12.08 -2.22
C MET A 252 -0.20 -12.32 -3.20
N MET A 253 -1.23 -13.01 -2.80
CA MET A 253 -2.38 -13.46 -3.58
C MET A 253 -2.00 -14.06 -4.95
N GLU A 254 -2.63 -15.14 -5.32
CA GLU A 254 -2.40 -15.76 -6.61
C GLU A 254 -3.21 -15.04 -7.71
N TYR A 255 -2.54 -14.49 -8.72
CA TYR A 255 -3.17 -13.81 -9.85
C TYR A 255 -3.71 -14.83 -10.86
N ASN A 256 -4.57 -15.73 -10.37
CA ASN A 256 -5.30 -16.70 -11.16
C ASN A 256 -6.53 -16.08 -11.84
N GLU A 257 -7.22 -16.88 -12.64
CA GLU A 257 -8.40 -16.46 -13.40
C GLU A 257 -9.52 -15.88 -12.48
N ASN A 258 -9.73 -16.45 -11.29
CA ASN A 258 -10.78 -16.01 -10.38
C ASN A 258 -10.50 -14.60 -9.82
N LEU A 259 -9.25 -14.33 -9.43
CA LEU A 259 -8.85 -13.00 -8.97
C LEU A 259 -9.00 -11.97 -10.10
N ILE A 260 -8.49 -12.32 -11.30
CA ILE A 260 -8.55 -11.45 -12.47
C ILE A 260 -10.01 -11.16 -12.87
N ASN A 261 -10.88 -12.16 -12.84
CA ASN A 261 -12.29 -11.99 -13.09
C ASN A 261 -12.97 -11.11 -12.03
N SER A 262 -12.55 -11.22 -10.76
CA SER A 262 -13.05 -10.32 -9.70
C SER A 262 -12.71 -8.86 -10.00
N ILE A 263 -11.47 -8.56 -10.42
CA ILE A 263 -11.07 -7.21 -10.82
C ILE A 263 -11.83 -6.76 -12.08
N LYS A 264 -11.92 -7.59 -13.12
CA LYS A 264 -12.66 -7.28 -14.36
C LYS A 264 -14.13 -6.96 -14.08
N ASN A 265 -14.80 -7.76 -13.26
CA ASN A 265 -16.21 -7.57 -12.90
C ASN A 265 -16.40 -6.27 -12.11
N PHE A 266 -15.49 -5.98 -11.19
CA PHE A 266 -15.52 -4.71 -10.47
C PHE A 266 -15.38 -3.53 -11.45
N ILE A 267 -14.38 -3.54 -12.33
CA ILE A 267 -14.18 -2.46 -13.33
C ILE A 267 -15.44 -2.28 -14.20
N LYS A 268 -16.06 -3.37 -14.65
CA LYS A 268 -17.31 -3.33 -15.43
C LYS A 268 -18.48 -2.72 -14.65
N SER A 269 -18.53 -2.93 -13.32
CA SER A 269 -19.62 -2.37 -12.49
C SER A 269 -19.50 -0.85 -12.26
N LEU A 270 -18.38 -0.23 -12.66
CA LEU A 270 -18.12 1.20 -12.54
C LEU A 270 -18.60 2.02 -13.74
N ASN A 271 -19.17 1.37 -14.76
CA ASN A 271 -19.65 2.02 -16.00
C ASN A 271 -21.10 2.45 -15.86
#